data_51945c49c6297614c44dcbf6e04ec7b2
#
_entry.id   51945c49c6297614c44dcbf6e04ec7b2
#
_cell.length_a   1.000
_cell.length_b   1.000
_cell.length_c   1.000
_cell.angle_alpha   90.00
_cell.angle_beta   90.00
_cell.angle_gamma   90.00
#
_symmetry.space_group_name_H-M   'P 1'
#
loop_
_entity.id
_entity.type
_entity.pdbx_description
1 polymer ?
#
loop_
_entity_poly.entity_id
_entity_poly.type
_entity_poly.pdbx_seq_one_letter_code
_entity_poly.pdbx_strand_id
1 'polypeptide(L)'
;MPEMTSNLSGQHILLGISGGVAAYKTPVLVRRLVEAGAAVQVVMTANAHQFVTATSLQAVSGNPVRDDLWDAGAEAAMGHIELARWADQILIAPATASMIARMASGEASDLLSTLCLASPAPVSIAPAMNQQMYQHPAVQRNLASLEADGCRIIGPDSGDQACGDQGPGRMTEPEDLLTALSQQPVTGDGQGSLAGCTVTVTTGPTREAIDPVRYISNHSSGLQGLAVAEAARRAGAKVILIAGPGVADAHSDIERQDVTTAQDMYERVHSALHATDIFVGVAAVADYRPAIAQGQKIKRHRLEEPDLQLALVENPDIIASVVQSDQVKVVVGFAAETNDTLNNAREKRARKGLDAIVVNDVSDQSIGFNSANNAVTLIHEHGEIDFGTQPKTEIANQLVHHLTALFKEKIGLKN
;
A
#
# COMPACT_ATOMS: atom_id res chain seq x y z
N MET A 1 -5.30 -10.60 29.49
CA MET A 1 -4.67 -9.45 28.83
C MET A 1 -5.12 -9.50 27.38
N PRO A 2 -5.65 -8.46 26.77
CA PRO A 2 -5.94 -8.51 25.34
C PRO A 2 -4.59 -8.72 24.62
N GLU A 3 -4.52 -9.75 23.78
CA GLU A 3 -3.44 -9.92 22.82
C GLU A 3 -3.44 -8.65 21.96
N MET A 4 -2.39 -7.85 22.05
CA MET A 4 -2.13 -6.80 21.09
C MET A 4 -1.80 -7.51 19.78
N THR A 5 -2.79 -7.67 18.92
CA THR A 5 -2.59 -8.19 17.58
C THR A 5 -1.74 -7.18 16.82
N SER A 6 -0.47 -7.52 16.64
CA SER A 6 0.46 -6.77 15.78
C SER A 6 -0.13 -6.76 14.37
N ASN A 7 -0.62 -5.61 13.92
CA ASN A 7 -1.24 -5.48 12.62
C ASN A 7 -0.24 -4.82 11.64
N LEU A 8 0.20 -5.60 10.65
CA LEU A 8 1.04 -5.15 9.53
C LEU A 8 0.28 -5.24 8.19
N SER A 9 -1.05 -5.23 8.27
CA SER A 9 -1.90 -5.37 7.08
C SER A 9 -1.58 -4.30 6.03
N GLY A 10 -1.36 -4.76 4.79
CA GLY A 10 -1.03 -3.88 3.67
C GLY A 10 0.40 -3.36 3.63
N GLN A 11 1.27 -3.73 4.59
CA GLN A 11 2.68 -3.34 4.57
C GLN A 11 3.54 -4.29 3.71
N HIS A 12 4.50 -3.72 3.02
CA HIS A 12 5.51 -4.42 2.24
C HIS A 12 6.82 -4.45 3.05
N ILE A 13 7.21 -5.63 3.50
CA ILE A 13 8.44 -5.81 4.29
C ILE A 13 9.50 -6.52 3.45
N LEU A 14 10.63 -5.84 3.24
CA LEU A 14 11.82 -6.46 2.70
C LEU A 14 12.63 -7.04 3.86
N LEU A 15 12.69 -8.37 3.93
CA LEU A 15 13.47 -9.09 4.93
C LEU A 15 14.83 -9.49 4.36
N GLY A 16 15.89 -8.83 4.82
CA GLY A 16 17.28 -9.16 4.52
C GLY A 16 17.82 -10.20 5.49
N ILE A 17 18.41 -11.27 4.98
CA ILE A 17 18.99 -12.33 5.79
C ILE A 17 20.48 -12.42 5.52
N SER A 18 21.31 -12.13 6.53
CA SER A 18 22.75 -12.30 6.42
C SER A 18 23.23 -13.63 7.07
N GLY A 19 24.45 -14.05 6.71
CA GLY A 19 24.97 -15.37 7.05
C GLY A 19 25.40 -15.50 8.52
N GLY A 20 24.48 -15.92 9.38
CA GLY A 20 24.71 -16.24 10.77
C GLY A 20 23.79 -17.36 11.28
N VAL A 21 24.17 -18.09 12.32
CA VAL A 21 23.40 -19.21 12.83
C VAL A 21 21.94 -18.82 13.15
N ALA A 22 21.69 -17.60 13.63
CA ALA A 22 20.36 -17.11 13.95
C ALA A 22 19.40 -17.06 12.74
N ALA A 23 19.90 -17.22 11.50
CA ALA A 23 19.06 -17.31 10.30
C ALA A 23 18.05 -18.49 10.36
N TYR A 24 18.28 -19.51 11.19
CA TYR A 24 17.30 -20.59 11.39
C TYR A 24 15.96 -20.11 11.96
N LYS A 25 15.91 -18.92 12.60
CA LYS A 25 14.69 -18.32 13.13
C LYS A 25 13.85 -17.63 12.05
N THR A 26 14.44 -17.33 10.89
CA THR A 26 13.80 -16.48 9.87
C THR A 26 12.58 -17.11 9.20
N PRO A 27 12.47 -18.44 8.98
CA PRO A 27 11.21 -19.01 8.48
C PRO A 27 10.02 -18.76 9.42
N VAL A 28 10.26 -18.79 10.76
CA VAL A 28 9.23 -18.46 11.75
C VAL A 28 8.89 -16.96 11.67
N LEU A 29 9.90 -16.10 11.59
CA LEU A 29 9.70 -14.65 11.46
C LEU A 29 8.87 -14.31 10.21
N VAL A 30 9.22 -14.85 9.03
CA VAL A 30 8.47 -14.66 7.79
C VAL A 30 7.01 -15.07 7.96
N ARG A 31 6.78 -16.25 8.54
CA ARG A 31 5.43 -16.75 8.79
C ARG A 31 4.63 -15.79 9.68
N ARG A 32 5.23 -15.29 10.77
CA ARG A 32 4.58 -14.33 11.69
C ARG A 32 4.26 -13.00 11.00
N LEU A 33 5.16 -12.48 10.16
CA LEU A 33 4.92 -11.27 9.38
C LEU A 33 3.75 -11.44 8.40
N VAL A 34 3.70 -12.58 7.69
CA VAL A 34 2.59 -12.90 6.78
C VAL A 34 1.27 -13.10 7.54
N GLU A 35 1.27 -13.79 8.68
CA GLU A 35 0.09 -13.95 9.55
C GLU A 35 -0.41 -12.60 10.10
N ALA A 36 0.47 -11.62 10.29
CA ALA A 36 0.13 -10.25 10.67
C ALA A 36 -0.36 -9.38 9.48
N GLY A 37 -0.45 -9.96 8.26
CA GLY A 37 -0.99 -9.31 7.06
C GLY A 37 0.03 -8.59 6.19
N ALA A 38 1.35 -8.74 6.47
CA ALA A 38 2.39 -8.13 5.63
C ALA A 38 2.62 -8.92 4.34
N ALA A 39 2.94 -8.22 3.25
CA ALA A 39 3.58 -8.81 2.07
C ALA A 39 5.10 -8.85 2.32
N VAL A 40 5.69 -10.05 2.32
CA VAL A 40 7.11 -10.22 2.66
C VAL A 40 7.91 -10.63 1.43
N GLN A 41 8.94 -9.84 1.09
CA GLN A 41 9.94 -10.20 0.10
C GLN A 41 11.27 -10.50 0.81
N VAL A 42 11.78 -11.71 0.61
CA VAL A 42 13.03 -12.16 1.25
C VAL A 42 14.21 -11.93 0.31
N VAL A 43 15.29 -11.36 0.87
CA VAL A 43 16.57 -11.17 0.20
C VAL A 43 17.68 -11.82 1.03
N MET A 44 18.47 -12.70 0.42
CA MET A 44 19.51 -13.44 1.11
C MET A 44 20.90 -13.01 0.62
N THR A 45 21.84 -12.87 1.57
CA THR A 45 23.27 -12.82 1.19
C THR A 45 23.80 -14.22 0.87
N ALA A 46 24.87 -14.33 0.10
CA ALA A 46 25.46 -15.62 -0.28
C ALA A 46 25.76 -16.52 0.93
N ASN A 47 26.20 -15.95 2.06
CA ASN A 47 26.50 -16.71 3.26
C ASN A 47 25.25 -17.16 4.04
N ALA A 48 24.08 -16.56 3.79
CA ALA A 48 22.84 -16.97 4.45
C ALA A 48 22.40 -18.37 4.04
N HIS A 49 22.70 -18.80 2.82
CA HIS A 49 22.42 -20.13 2.28
C HIS A 49 23.07 -21.28 3.07
N GLN A 50 24.09 -20.98 3.86
CA GLN A 50 24.73 -21.99 4.73
C GLN A 50 23.88 -22.34 5.96
N PHE A 51 22.89 -21.52 6.32
CA PHE A 51 22.11 -21.65 7.56
C PHE A 51 20.61 -21.87 7.32
N VAL A 52 20.08 -21.38 6.20
CA VAL A 52 18.67 -21.52 5.82
C VAL A 52 18.56 -21.63 4.30
N THR A 53 17.57 -22.40 3.81
CA THR A 53 17.37 -22.59 2.37
C THR A 53 16.38 -21.58 1.80
N ALA A 54 16.64 -21.12 0.58
CA ALA A 54 15.71 -20.28 -0.15
C ALA A 54 14.32 -20.96 -0.31
N THR A 55 14.31 -22.28 -0.52
CA THR A 55 13.07 -23.07 -0.64
C THR A 55 12.18 -22.98 0.60
N SER A 56 12.76 -23.05 1.81
CA SER A 56 11.97 -22.94 3.04
C SER A 56 11.39 -21.55 3.24
N LEU A 57 12.12 -20.51 2.86
CA LEU A 57 11.68 -19.11 2.96
C LEU A 57 10.62 -18.79 1.90
N GLN A 58 10.79 -19.27 0.68
CA GLN A 58 9.79 -19.14 -0.38
C GLN A 58 8.48 -19.83 -0.01
N ALA A 59 8.53 -21.02 0.60
CA ALA A 59 7.33 -21.75 1.00
C ALA A 59 6.50 -20.99 2.06
N VAL A 60 7.13 -20.21 2.95
CA VAL A 60 6.42 -19.46 3.99
C VAL A 60 6.10 -18.01 3.60
N SER A 61 6.85 -17.39 2.68
CA SER A 61 6.55 -16.03 2.18
C SER A 61 5.56 -16.01 1.02
N GLY A 62 5.46 -17.12 0.27
CA GLY A 62 4.71 -17.19 -0.98
C GLY A 62 5.40 -16.48 -2.16
N ASN A 63 6.58 -15.89 -1.96
CA ASN A 63 7.32 -15.11 -2.95
C ASN A 63 8.69 -15.76 -3.24
N PRO A 64 9.21 -15.68 -4.49
CA PRO A 64 10.58 -16.10 -4.81
C PRO A 64 11.59 -15.34 -3.94
N VAL A 65 12.59 -16.06 -3.41
CA VAL A 65 13.69 -15.45 -2.68
C VAL A 65 14.66 -14.80 -3.67
N ARG A 66 15.16 -13.61 -3.35
CA ARG A 66 16.14 -12.87 -4.14
C ARG A 66 17.51 -12.96 -3.48
N ASP A 67 18.56 -13.22 -4.24
CA ASP A 67 19.92 -13.41 -3.71
C ASP A 67 21.04 -12.93 -4.66
N ASP A 68 20.71 -12.63 -5.91
CA ASP A 68 21.65 -12.16 -6.91
C ASP A 68 21.23 -10.81 -7.50
N LEU A 69 22.15 -9.85 -7.52
CA LEU A 69 21.96 -8.54 -8.12
C LEU A 69 21.85 -8.62 -9.67
N TRP A 70 22.42 -9.66 -10.26
CA TRP A 70 22.55 -9.83 -11.71
C TRP A 70 21.62 -10.90 -12.29
N ASP A 71 20.64 -11.36 -11.53
CA ASP A 71 19.60 -12.27 -12.02
C ASP A 71 18.73 -11.59 -13.08
N ALA A 72 18.99 -11.90 -14.35
CA ALA A 72 18.27 -11.32 -15.48
C ALA A 72 16.76 -11.65 -15.49
N GLY A 73 16.35 -12.79 -14.93
CA GLY A 73 14.94 -13.17 -14.83
C GLY A 73 14.21 -12.34 -13.79
N ALA A 74 14.86 -12.14 -12.66
CA ALA A 74 14.34 -11.32 -11.57
C ALA A 74 14.37 -9.83 -11.92
N GLU A 75 15.39 -9.34 -12.61
CA GLU A 75 15.49 -7.94 -13.06
C GLU A 75 14.41 -7.59 -14.09
N ALA A 76 14.01 -8.53 -14.95
CA ALA A 76 12.92 -8.35 -15.90
C ALA A 76 11.51 -8.36 -15.23
N ALA A 77 11.36 -8.99 -14.06
CA ALA A 77 10.10 -9.06 -13.33
C ALA A 77 9.91 -7.88 -12.37
N MET A 78 10.92 -7.62 -11.55
CA MET A 78 10.98 -6.48 -10.62
C MET A 78 12.47 -6.20 -10.36
N GLY A 79 13.00 -5.17 -10.99
CA GLY A 79 14.39 -4.75 -10.84
C GLY A 79 14.74 -4.36 -9.40
N HIS A 80 16.03 -4.33 -9.06
CA HIS A 80 16.46 -3.99 -7.70
C HIS A 80 16.01 -2.58 -7.27
N ILE A 81 15.90 -1.61 -8.19
CA ILE A 81 15.39 -0.27 -7.88
C ILE A 81 13.88 -0.30 -7.57
N GLU A 82 13.11 -1.09 -8.33
CA GLU A 82 11.67 -1.27 -8.08
C GLU A 82 11.42 -1.97 -6.75
N LEU A 83 12.22 -2.99 -6.45
CA LEU A 83 12.17 -3.69 -5.17
C LEU A 83 12.54 -2.77 -3.99
N ALA A 84 13.52 -1.89 -4.16
CA ALA A 84 13.88 -0.88 -3.17
C ALA A 84 12.73 0.12 -2.89
N ARG A 85 11.96 0.47 -3.93
CA ARG A 85 10.79 1.35 -3.82
C ARG A 85 9.54 0.63 -3.32
N TRP A 86 9.45 -0.68 -3.53
CA TRP A 86 8.32 -1.50 -3.11
C TRP A 86 8.22 -1.61 -1.58
N ALA A 87 9.36 -1.62 -0.89
CA ALA A 87 9.42 -1.81 0.55
C ALA A 87 8.88 -0.59 1.32
N ASP A 88 7.97 -0.84 2.27
CA ASP A 88 7.55 0.14 3.28
C ASP A 88 8.50 0.12 4.48
N GLN A 89 9.12 -1.03 4.76
CA GLN A 89 10.14 -1.24 5.80
C GLN A 89 11.17 -2.26 5.32
N ILE A 90 12.42 -2.05 5.72
CA ILE A 90 13.50 -3.04 5.56
C ILE A 90 13.89 -3.55 6.95
N LEU A 91 13.85 -4.87 7.13
CA LEU A 91 14.39 -5.53 8.32
C LEU A 91 15.56 -6.42 7.92
N ILE A 92 16.71 -6.26 8.54
CA ILE A 92 17.85 -7.18 8.40
C ILE A 92 17.93 -8.05 9.63
N ALA A 93 17.53 -9.29 9.51
CA ALA A 93 17.50 -10.28 10.60
C ALA A 93 17.89 -11.67 10.08
N PRO A 94 19.01 -12.24 10.55
CA PRO A 94 20.02 -11.64 11.42
C PRO A 94 20.88 -10.60 10.69
N ALA A 95 21.36 -9.56 11.41
CA ALA A 95 22.39 -8.64 10.96
C ALA A 95 23.75 -9.04 11.55
N THR A 96 24.63 -9.64 10.73
CA THR A 96 25.97 -10.01 11.15
C THR A 96 26.92 -8.81 11.21
N ALA A 97 28.03 -8.92 11.93
CA ALA A 97 29.06 -7.89 11.98
C ALA A 97 29.54 -7.46 10.59
N SER A 98 29.62 -8.38 9.62
CA SER A 98 29.99 -8.10 8.23
C SER A 98 28.91 -7.24 7.52
N MET A 99 27.63 -7.56 7.70
CA MET A 99 26.53 -6.79 7.13
C MET A 99 26.46 -5.38 7.74
N ILE A 100 26.58 -5.27 9.06
CA ILE A 100 26.63 -4.00 9.78
C ILE A 100 27.79 -3.12 9.29
N ALA A 101 28.99 -3.71 9.09
CA ALA A 101 30.14 -2.98 8.59
C ALA A 101 29.93 -2.44 7.17
N ARG A 102 29.37 -3.26 6.26
CA ARG A 102 29.06 -2.85 4.89
C ARG A 102 28.06 -1.69 4.85
N MET A 103 26.99 -1.82 5.63
CA MET A 103 25.98 -0.74 5.70
C MET A 103 26.58 0.55 6.24
N ALA A 104 27.37 0.49 7.33
CA ALA A 104 28.00 1.67 7.92
C ALA A 104 29.05 2.34 7.01
N SER A 105 29.63 1.60 6.06
CA SER A 105 30.55 2.14 5.07
C SER A 105 29.89 2.55 3.75
N GLY A 106 28.60 2.31 3.58
CA GLY A 106 27.89 2.57 2.31
C GLY A 106 28.32 1.64 1.16
N GLU A 107 28.77 0.43 1.46
CA GLU A 107 29.21 -0.54 0.46
C GLU A 107 28.03 -1.29 -0.15
N ALA A 108 27.85 -1.18 -1.49
CA ALA A 108 26.81 -1.85 -2.28
C ALA A 108 27.40 -3.04 -3.05
N SER A 109 27.96 -4.03 -2.36
CA SER A 109 28.66 -5.16 -2.98
C SER A 109 27.80 -6.38 -3.27
N ASP A 110 26.56 -6.41 -2.75
CA ASP A 110 25.56 -7.43 -3.03
C ASP A 110 24.15 -6.82 -3.14
N LEU A 111 23.17 -7.64 -3.53
CA LEU A 111 21.79 -7.19 -3.70
C LEU A 111 21.24 -6.54 -2.42
N LEU A 112 21.46 -7.17 -1.24
CA LEU A 112 20.90 -6.66 0.02
C LEU A 112 21.48 -5.30 0.40
N SER A 113 22.79 -5.14 0.35
CA SER A 113 23.44 -3.85 0.64
C SER A 113 23.07 -2.75 -0.37
N THR A 114 22.89 -3.11 -1.65
CA THR A 114 22.40 -2.20 -2.68
C THR A 114 20.98 -1.73 -2.38
N LEU A 115 20.08 -2.63 -1.99
CA LEU A 115 18.70 -2.29 -1.64
C LEU A 115 18.61 -1.37 -0.43
N CYS A 116 19.46 -1.58 0.60
CA CYS A 116 19.50 -0.70 1.77
C CYS A 116 19.90 0.75 1.44
N LEU A 117 20.76 0.94 0.41
CA LEU A 117 21.15 2.28 -0.04
C LEU A 117 20.14 2.91 -1.01
N ALA A 118 19.47 2.09 -1.82
CA ALA A 118 18.55 2.56 -2.87
C ALA A 118 17.14 2.83 -2.35
N SER A 119 16.77 2.27 -1.19
CA SER A 119 15.41 2.38 -0.65
C SER A 119 15.23 3.62 0.21
N PRO A 120 14.08 4.34 0.05
CA PRO A 120 13.67 5.38 0.98
C PRO A 120 13.03 4.82 2.26
N ALA A 121 12.79 3.50 2.32
CA ALA A 121 12.14 2.86 3.47
C ALA A 121 13.04 2.86 4.71
N PRO A 122 12.46 3.02 5.93
CA PRO A 122 13.22 2.92 7.16
C PRO A 122 13.85 1.54 7.32
N VAL A 123 15.12 1.52 7.71
CA VAL A 123 15.88 0.30 7.90
C VAL A 123 15.97 -0.05 9.38
N SER A 124 15.61 -1.27 9.72
CA SER A 124 15.82 -1.87 11.04
C SER A 124 16.79 -3.02 10.94
N ILE A 125 17.68 -3.17 11.92
CA ILE A 125 18.60 -4.30 11.99
C ILE A 125 18.46 -5.05 13.30
N ALA A 126 18.52 -6.36 13.25
CA ALA A 126 18.58 -7.25 14.41
C ALA A 126 19.98 -7.88 14.52
N PRO A 127 20.92 -7.29 15.29
CA PRO A 127 22.27 -7.79 15.41
C PRO A 127 22.31 -9.22 15.94
N ALA A 128 23.17 -10.07 15.35
CA ALA A 128 23.35 -11.44 15.78
C ALA A 128 24.80 -11.88 15.58
N MET A 129 25.51 -12.06 16.67
CA MET A 129 26.94 -12.46 16.68
C MET A 129 27.38 -12.91 18.08
N ASN A 130 28.58 -13.48 18.16
CA ASN A 130 29.19 -13.76 19.47
C ASN A 130 29.34 -12.47 20.30
N GLN A 131 29.23 -12.57 21.63
CA GLN A 131 29.30 -11.44 22.57
C GLN A 131 30.59 -10.62 22.44
N GLN A 132 31.74 -11.25 22.20
CA GLN A 132 33.01 -10.56 22.04
C GLN A 132 33.04 -9.75 20.73
N MET A 133 32.44 -10.30 19.67
CA MET A 133 32.26 -9.56 18.40
C MET A 133 31.35 -8.39 18.62
N TYR A 134 30.21 -8.55 19.32
CA TYR A 134 29.27 -7.48 19.58
C TYR A 134 29.91 -6.34 20.38
N GLN A 135 30.66 -6.68 21.45
CA GLN A 135 31.36 -5.70 22.28
C GLN A 135 32.61 -5.09 21.62
N HIS A 136 33.02 -5.61 20.47
CA HIS A 136 34.24 -5.10 19.82
C HIS A 136 34.04 -3.62 19.38
N PRO A 137 35.02 -2.72 19.68
CA PRO A 137 34.90 -1.29 19.40
C PRO A 137 34.55 -0.95 17.94
N ALA A 138 35.01 -1.75 16.97
CA ALA A 138 34.66 -1.55 15.57
C ALA A 138 33.17 -1.81 15.30
N VAL A 139 32.58 -2.85 15.91
CA VAL A 139 31.16 -3.15 15.76
C VAL A 139 30.31 -2.09 16.45
N GLN A 140 30.67 -1.68 17.67
CA GLN A 140 29.96 -0.63 18.40
C GLN A 140 30.01 0.71 17.65
N ARG A 141 31.13 1.06 17.06
CA ARG A 141 31.26 2.26 16.23
C ARG A 141 30.39 2.20 14.96
N ASN A 142 30.34 1.04 14.31
CA ASN A 142 29.49 0.86 13.12
C ASN A 142 27.99 0.92 13.47
N LEU A 143 27.58 0.33 14.61
CA LEU A 143 26.20 0.44 15.10
C LEU A 143 25.83 1.89 15.42
N ALA A 144 26.70 2.62 16.12
CA ALA A 144 26.49 4.03 16.42
C ALA A 144 26.40 4.91 15.15
N SER A 145 27.20 4.58 14.12
CA SER A 145 27.09 5.26 12.81
C SER A 145 25.75 4.99 12.15
N LEU A 146 25.30 3.75 12.09
CA LEU A 146 24.01 3.39 11.51
C LEU A 146 22.84 4.02 12.26
N GLU A 147 22.92 4.09 13.58
CA GLU A 147 21.91 4.74 14.41
C GLU A 147 21.85 6.26 14.15
N ALA A 148 23.01 6.90 14.00
CA ALA A 148 23.11 8.31 13.62
C ALA A 148 22.56 8.57 12.18
N ASP A 149 22.66 7.60 11.28
CA ASP A 149 22.13 7.63 9.93
C ASP A 149 20.61 7.26 9.88
N GLY A 150 19.95 7.08 11.03
CA GLY A 150 18.52 6.80 11.14
C GLY A 150 18.15 5.30 11.09
N CYS A 151 19.11 4.40 11.08
CA CYS A 151 18.85 2.96 11.15
C CYS A 151 18.43 2.56 12.57
N ARG A 152 17.33 1.82 12.70
CA ARG A 152 16.86 1.33 14.01
C ARG A 152 17.57 0.02 14.39
N ILE A 153 18.12 -0.03 15.59
CA ILE A 153 18.73 -1.24 16.13
C ILE A 153 17.75 -1.93 17.07
N ILE A 154 17.38 -3.19 16.79
CA ILE A 154 16.47 -3.99 17.61
C ILE A 154 17.28 -5.11 18.29
N GLY A 155 17.44 -5.02 19.58
CA GLY A 155 18.32 -5.92 20.35
C GLY A 155 19.80 -5.51 20.26
N PRO A 156 20.77 -6.46 20.34
CA PRO A 156 20.54 -7.90 20.54
C PRO A 156 20.12 -8.24 21.96
N ASP A 157 19.50 -9.40 22.13
CA ASP A 157 19.20 -9.96 23.45
C ASP A 157 20.42 -10.54 24.09
N SER A 158 20.37 -10.66 25.43
CA SER A 158 21.39 -11.34 26.24
C SER A 158 20.95 -12.76 26.58
N GLY A 159 21.89 -13.67 26.65
CA GLY A 159 21.64 -15.05 27.06
C GLY A 159 22.70 -16.03 26.57
N ASP A 160 22.40 -17.32 26.67
CA ASP A 160 23.30 -18.40 26.24
C ASP A 160 23.45 -18.38 24.71
N GLN A 161 24.69 -18.45 24.24
CA GLN A 161 25.03 -18.47 22.81
C GLN A 161 25.42 -19.89 22.38
N ALA A 162 25.33 -20.16 21.09
CA ALA A 162 25.63 -21.47 20.50
C ALA A 162 27.07 -21.95 20.76
N CYS A 163 28.01 -21.05 21.07
CA CYS A 163 29.38 -21.36 21.45
C CYS A 163 29.56 -21.66 22.93
N GLY A 164 28.51 -21.59 23.76
CA GLY A 164 28.56 -21.77 25.19
C GLY A 164 28.86 -20.50 26.00
N ASP A 165 29.09 -19.37 25.35
CA ASP A 165 29.24 -18.08 26.01
C ASP A 165 27.87 -17.52 26.46
N GLN A 166 27.90 -16.66 27.50
CA GLN A 166 26.72 -15.97 28.01
C GLN A 166 26.91 -14.46 27.93
N GLY A 167 25.96 -13.75 27.27
CA GLY A 167 26.06 -12.30 27.12
C GLY A 167 25.22 -11.74 25.95
N PRO A 168 25.37 -10.44 25.62
CA PRO A 168 24.68 -9.82 24.51
C PRO A 168 25.18 -10.34 23.15
N GLY A 169 24.30 -10.47 22.19
CA GLY A 169 24.61 -10.88 20.82
C GLY A 169 23.63 -11.89 20.20
N ARG A 170 22.61 -12.31 20.95
CA ARG A 170 21.52 -13.15 20.42
C ARG A 170 20.57 -12.28 19.61
N MET A 171 20.17 -12.75 18.43
CA MET A 171 19.10 -12.11 17.68
C MET A 171 17.81 -12.12 18.49
N THR A 172 17.16 -10.97 18.59
CA THR A 172 15.83 -10.81 19.19
C THR A 172 14.84 -11.82 18.61
N GLU A 173 13.93 -12.32 19.43
CA GLU A 173 13.00 -13.37 19.02
C GLU A 173 12.00 -12.86 17.94
N PRO A 174 11.50 -13.75 17.05
CA PRO A 174 10.60 -13.37 15.97
C PRO A 174 9.38 -12.58 16.41
N GLU A 175 8.79 -12.91 17.56
CA GLU A 175 7.61 -12.25 18.11
C GLU A 175 7.92 -10.81 18.57
N ASP A 176 9.09 -10.58 19.12
CA ASP A 176 9.54 -9.26 19.57
C ASP A 176 9.93 -8.38 18.38
N LEU A 177 10.53 -8.98 17.34
CA LEU A 177 10.79 -8.30 16.06
C LEU A 177 9.49 -7.87 15.38
N LEU A 178 8.48 -8.74 15.33
CA LEU A 178 7.15 -8.42 14.82
C LEU A 178 6.54 -7.24 15.60
N THR A 179 6.59 -7.28 16.92
CA THR A 179 6.08 -6.21 17.79
C THR A 179 6.81 -4.90 17.53
N ALA A 180 8.14 -4.95 17.41
CA ALA A 180 8.95 -3.77 17.13
C ALA A 180 8.63 -3.15 15.77
N LEU A 181 8.39 -3.95 14.73
CA LEU A 181 8.01 -3.46 13.40
C LEU A 181 6.61 -2.86 13.39
N SER A 182 5.65 -3.47 14.08
CA SER A 182 4.28 -2.95 14.15
C SER A 182 4.15 -1.67 14.98
N GLN A 183 5.10 -1.38 15.85
CA GLN A 183 5.17 -0.14 16.64
C GLN A 183 5.95 0.97 15.93
N GLN A 184 6.60 0.69 14.82
CA GLN A 184 7.13 1.77 13.99
C GLN A 184 5.95 2.57 13.45
N PRO A 185 5.86 3.88 13.70
CA PRO A 185 5.16 4.72 12.76
C PRO A 185 5.81 4.43 11.40
N VAL A 186 5.01 4.22 10.38
CA VAL A 186 5.54 4.28 9.00
C VAL A 186 6.00 5.71 8.84
N THR A 187 7.22 5.95 9.30
CA THR A 187 7.93 7.17 9.02
C THR A 187 8.46 7.03 7.59
N GLY A 188 7.59 7.26 6.63
CA GLY A 188 8.02 8.25 5.70
C GLY A 188 8.43 9.43 6.59
N ASP A 189 9.70 9.82 6.56
CA ASP A 189 10.20 11.03 7.21
C ASP A 189 9.12 12.09 7.13
N GLY A 190 9.00 12.99 8.14
CA GLY A 190 8.06 14.10 8.06
C GLY A 190 8.31 15.03 6.87
N GLN A 191 8.93 14.52 5.83
CA GLN A 191 9.22 14.96 4.48
C GLN A 191 8.60 14.08 3.39
N GLY A 192 7.64 13.19 3.67
CA GLY A 192 6.86 12.52 2.62
C GLY A 192 6.36 13.56 1.61
N SER A 193 6.34 13.20 0.33
CA SER A 193 5.98 14.14 -0.76
C SER A 193 4.61 14.80 -0.58
N LEU A 194 3.73 14.21 0.25
CA LEU A 194 2.42 14.70 0.68
C LEU A 194 2.32 14.95 2.20
N ALA A 195 3.45 15.14 2.90
CA ALA A 195 3.43 15.44 4.32
C ALA A 195 2.64 16.72 4.60
N GLY A 196 1.75 16.67 5.58
CA GLY A 196 0.86 17.78 5.93
C GLY A 196 -0.36 17.93 5.02
N CYS A 197 -0.51 17.12 3.96
CA CYS A 197 -1.71 17.09 3.13
C CYS A 197 -2.72 16.07 3.64
N THR A 198 -3.99 16.34 3.42
CA THR A 198 -5.08 15.38 3.59
C THR A 198 -5.59 14.92 2.22
N VAL A 199 -5.58 13.61 1.99
CA VAL A 199 -6.10 12.99 0.77
C VAL A 199 -7.38 12.23 1.11
N THR A 200 -8.50 12.58 0.48
CA THR A 200 -9.76 11.84 0.62
C THR A 200 -9.97 10.99 -0.63
N VAL A 201 -10.20 9.69 -0.42
CA VAL A 201 -10.40 8.71 -1.49
C VAL A 201 -11.76 8.05 -1.31
N THR A 202 -12.58 8.01 -2.38
CA THR A 202 -13.78 7.16 -2.40
C THR A 202 -13.48 5.86 -3.13
N THR A 203 -13.98 4.73 -2.64
CA THR A 203 -13.70 3.42 -3.24
C THR A 203 -14.87 2.44 -3.08
N GLY A 204 -14.84 1.39 -3.89
CA GLY A 204 -15.87 0.34 -3.88
C GLY A 204 -17.16 0.74 -4.58
N PRO A 205 -18.15 -0.15 -4.62
CA PRO A 205 -19.46 0.11 -5.19
C PRO A 205 -20.37 0.79 -4.18
N THR A 206 -21.45 1.43 -4.64
CA THR A 206 -22.62 1.73 -3.81
C THR A 206 -23.71 0.67 -4.03
N ARG A 207 -24.63 0.53 -3.08
CA ARG A 207 -25.79 -0.37 -3.16
C ARG A 207 -27.06 0.42 -2.89
N GLU A 208 -27.91 0.47 -3.90
CA GLU A 208 -29.17 1.20 -3.87
C GLU A 208 -30.30 0.21 -3.66
N ALA A 209 -30.88 0.20 -2.46
CA ALA A 209 -31.86 -0.82 -2.07
C ALA A 209 -33.13 -0.75 -2.92
N ILE A 210 -33.56 -1.89 -3.48
CA ILE A 210 -34.88 -2.11 -4.05
C ILE A 210 -35.83 -2.54 -2.93
N ASP A 211 -35.40 -3.50 -2.11
CA ASP A 211 -36.07 -4.03 -0.92
C ASP A 211 -34.98 -4.55 0.07
N PRO A 212 -35.34 -5.07 1.23
CA PRO A 212 -34.34 -5.56 2.21
C PRO A 212 -33.42 -6.68 1.70
N VAL A 213 -33.68 -7.25 0.52
CA VAL A 213 -32.95 -8.42 -0.01
C VAL A 213 -32.21 -8.07 -1.31
N ARG A 214 -32.71 -7.14 -2.11
CA ARG A 214 -32.21 -6.81 -3.46
C ARG A 214 -31.82 -5.36 -3.57
N TYR A 215 -30.77 -5.10 -4.35
CA TYR A 215 -30.24 -3.76 -4.60
C TYR A 215 -29.71 -3.63 -6.03
N ILE A 216 -29.59 -2.38 -6.49
CA ILE A 216 -28.85 -2.01 -7.71
C ILE A 216 -27.43 -1.66 -7.27
N SER A 217 -26.44 -2.08 -8.04
CA SER A 217 -25.03 -1.80 -7.75
C SER A 217 -24.19 -1.94 -9.02
N ASN A 218 -23.05 -1.27 -9.06
CA ASN A 218 -22.03 -1.43 -10.08
C ASN A 218 -21.01 -2.50 -9.68
N HIS A 219 -20.37 -3.14 -10.67
CA HIS A 219 -19.25 -4.03 -10.41
C HIS A 219 -18.04 -3.23 -9.94
N SER A 220 -17.54 -3.54 -8.74
CA SER A 220 -16.30 -2.99 -8.21
C SER A 220 -15.81 -3.81 -7.02
N SER A 221 -14.53 -4.12 -6.97
CA SER A 221 -13.89 -4.73 -5.80
C SER A 221 -13.33 -3.71 -4.81
N GLY A 222 -13.25 -2.43 -5.21
CA GLY A 222 -12.62 -1.36 -4.45
C GLY A 222 -11.09 -1.41 -4.37
N LEU A 223 -10.44 -2.42 -4.97
CA LEU A 223 -8.99 -2.62 -4.87
C LEU A 223 -8.17 -1.43 -5.39
N GLN A 224 -8.61 -0.77 -6.47
CA GLN A 224 -7.86 0.36 -7.03
C GLN A 224 -7.88 1.57 -6.10
N GLY A 225 -9.03 1.91 -5.51
CA GLY A 225 -9.11 3.04 -4.57
C GLY A 225 -8.42 2.74 -3.25
N LEU A 226 -8.45 1.49 -2.78
CA LEU A 226 -7.67 1.06 -1.62
C LEU A 226 -6.17 1.21 -1.89
N ALA A 227 -5.68 0.78 -3.07
CA ALA A 227 -4.29 0.93 -3.46
C ALA A 227 -3.85 2.42 -3.52
N VAL A 228 -4.72 3.32 -4.02
CA VAL A 228 -4.46 4.78 -4.03
C VAL A 228 -4.39 5.33 -2.61
N ALA A 229 -5.29 4.93 -1.72
CA ALA A 229 -5.28 5.36 -0.32
C ALA A 229 -3.98 4.93 0.39
N GLU A 230 -3.56 3.67 0.19
CA GLU A 230 -2.31 3.15 0.73
C GLU A 230 -1.07 3.86 0.16
N ALA A 231 -1.06 4.16 -1.14
CA ALA A 231 0.02 4.91 -1.76
C ALA A 231 0.11 6.35 -1.23
N ALA A 232 -1.04 7.03 -1.04
CA ALA A 232 -1.08 8.38 -0.46
C ALA A 232 -0.58 8.38 1.00
N ARG A 233 -0.96 7.37 1.81
CA ARG A 233 -0.44 7.18 3.16
C ARG A 233 1.09 7.01 3.16
N ARG A 234 1.63 6.14 2.28
CA ARG A 234 3.08 5.97 2.12
C ARG A 234 3.79 7.25 1.71
N ALA A 235 3.12 8.11 0.93
CA ALA A 235 3.62 9.43 0.59
C ALA A 235 3.52 10.46 1.74
N GLY A 236 3.10 10.05 2.93
CA GLY A 236 3.04 10.88 4.13
C GLY A 236 1.75 11.69 4.31
N ALA A 237 0.72 11.45 3.49
CA ALA A 237 -0.57 12.12 3.62
C ALA A 237 -1.37 11.58 4.82
N LYS A 238 -2.18 12.45 5.45
CA LYS A 238 -3.34 11.99 6.21
C LYS A 238 -4.39 11.50 5.22
N VAL A 239 -4.88 10.27 5.37
CA VAL A 239 -5.83 9.68 4.41
C VAL A 239 -7.18 9.43 5.05
N ILE A 240 -8.24 9.89 4.37
CA ILE A 240 -9.63 9.57 4.67
C ILE A 240 -10.15 8.67 3.55
N LEU A 241 -10.50 7.42 3.87
CA LEU A 241 -11.02 6.44 2.92
C LEU A 241 -12.52 6.25 3.16
N ILE A 242 -13.33 6.65 2.17
CA ILE A 242 -14.78 6.45 2.19
C ILE A 242 -15.08 5.22 1.33
N ALA A 243 -15.44 4.11 2.00
CA ALA A 243 -15.48 2.77 1.40
C ALA A 243 -16.91 2.24 1.28
N GLY A 244 -17.28 1.85 0.06
CA GLY A 244 -18.51 1.10 -0.21
C GLY A 244 -18.40 -0.37 0.24
N PRO A 245 -19.51 -1.13 0.16
CA PRO A 245 -19.58 -2.50 0.66
C PRO A 245 -18.62 -3.46 -0.06
N GLY A 246 -17.95 -4.32 0.72
CA GLY A 246 -17.09 -5.39 0.20
C GLY A 246 -15.65 -4.97 -0.09
N VAL A 247 -15.28 -3.74 0.24
CA VAL A 247 -13.88 -3.28 0.18
C VAL A 247 -13.08 -3.92 1.32
N ALA A 248 -11.90 -4.45 1.02
CA ALA A 248 -10.98 -5.02 2.01
C ALA A 248 -10.54 -3.98 3.06
N ASP A 249 -10.02 -4.47 4.19
CA ASP A 249 -9.52 -3.60 5.24
C ASP A 249 -8.32 -2.78 4.77
N ALA A 250 -8.24 -1.54 5.23
CA ALA A 250 -7.14 -0.62 5.01
C ALA A 250 -6.17 -0.66 6.20
N HIS A 251 -4.97 -0.10 6.01
CA HIS A 251 -4.01 0.12 7.08
C HIS A 251 -4.63 0.93 8.23
N SER A 252 -4.24 0.64 9.47
CA SER A 252 -4.78 1.28 10.68
C SER A 252 -4.62 2.80 10.74
N ASP A 253 -3.64 3.37 10.04
CA ASP A 253 -3.40 4.81 9.97
C ASP A 253 -4.33 5.53 8.98
N ILE A 254 -5.09 4.79 8.19
CA ILE A 254 -6.09 5.34 7.27
C ILE A 254 -7.41 5.50 8.03
N GLU A 255 -7.93 6.73 8.08
CA GLU A 255 -9.25 7.01 8.63
C GLU A 255 -10.32 6.45 7.69
N ARG A 256 -10.83 5.25 8.00
CA ARG A 256 -11.83 4.56 7.18
C ARG A 256 -13.24 4.91 7.64
N GLN A 257 -14.12 5.22 6.67
CA GLN A 257 -15.53 5.50 6.85
C GLN A 257 -16.35 4.61 5.90
N ASP A 258 -17.07 3.63 6.45
CA ASP A 258 -17.89 2.73 5.64
C ASP A 258 -19.24 3.38 5.31
N VAL A 259 -19.69 3.19 4.07
CA VAL A 259 -20.95 3.69 3.53
C VAL A 259 -21.67 2.59 2.75
N THR A 260 -22.95 2.76 2.48
CA THR A 260 -23.72 1.79 1.70
C THR A 260 -24.26 2.39 0.42
N THR A 261 -24.87 3.55 0.47
CA THR A 261 -25.57 4.19 -0.66
C THR A 261 -24.74 5.34 -1.25
N ALA A 262 -25.11 5.78 -2.45
CA ALA A 262 -24.54 6.99 -3.06
C ALA A 262 -24.81 8.23 -2.19
N GLN A 263 -25.96 8.29 -1.52
CA GLN A 263 -26.31 9.37 -0.63
C GLN A 263 -25.41 9.38 0.62
N ASP A 264 -25.18 8.21 1.26
CA ASP A 264 -24.26 8.12 2.39
C ASP A 264 -22.84 8.56 1.98
N MET A 265 -22.38 8.12 0.81
CA MET A 265 -21.07 8.49 0.29
C MET A 265 -20.97 10.01 0.03
N TYR A 266 -22.00 10.60 -0.55
CA TYR A 266 -22.10 12.04 -0.77
C TYR A 266 -21.97 12.81 0.57
N GLU A 267 -22.73 12.41 1.59
CA GLU A 267 -22.73 13.07 2.90
C GLU A 267 -21.37 12.95 3.58
N ARG A 268 -20.73 11.77 3.53
CA ARG A 268 -19.41 11.56 4.09
C ARG A 268 -18.32 12.35 3.38
N VAL A 269 -18.37 12.40 2.04
CA VAL A 269 -17.45 13.24 1.25
C VAL A 269 -17.59 14.69 1.68
N HIS A 270 -18.81 15.24 1.70
CA HIS A 270 -19.04 16.64 2.04
C HIS A 270 -18.64 16.98 3.48
N SER A 271 -18.77 16.06 4.42
CA SER A 271 -18.31 16.27 5.81
C SER A 271 -16.77 16.35 5.91
N ALA A 272 -16.05 15.75 4.95
CA ALA A 272 -14.59 15.73 4.94
C ALA A 272 -13.95 16.87 4.13
N LEU A 273 -14.70 17.59 3.28
CA LEU A 273 -14.14 18.57 2.33
C LEU A 273 -13.30 19.66 2.99
N HIS A 274 -13.74 20.16 4.16
CA HIS A 274 -13.04 21.23 4.87
C HIS A 274 -11.61 20.86 5.31
N ALA A 275 -11.31 19.57 5.40
CA ALA A 275 -9.98 19.04 5.76
C ALA A 275 -9.23 18.48 4.56
N THR A 276 -9.86 18.42 3.36
CA THR A 276 -9.33 17.72 2.19
C THR A 276 -8.55 18.65 1.28
N ASP A 277 -7.30 18.32 1.01
CA ASP A 277 -6.46 19.01 0.01
C ASP A 277 -6.56 18.38 -1.37
N ILE A 278 -6.59 17.03 -1.43
CA ILE A 278 -6.69 16.26 -2.66
C ILE A 278 -7.87 15.29 -2.54
N PHE A 279 -8.78 15.31 -3.50
CA PHE A 279 -9.88 14.35 -3.60
C PHE A 279 -9.68 13.41 -4.78
N VAL A 280 -9.79 12.10 -4.54
CA VAL A 280 -9.69 11.07 -5.58
C VAL A 280 -10.96 10.22 -5.61
N GLY A 281 -11.78 10.43 -6.60
CA GLY A 281 -13.05 9.72 -6.79
C GLY A 281 -12.86 8.44 -7.59
N VAL A 282 -12.67 7.29 -6.90
CA VAL A 282 -12.47 5.97 -7.52
C VAL A 282 -13.70 5.07 -7.39
N ALA A 283 -14.64 5.42 -6.52
CA ALA A 283 -15.84 4.63 -6.25
C ALA A 283 -16.70 4.42 -7.51
N ALA A 284 -17.24 3.23 -7.66
CA ALA A 284 -18.22 2.87 -8.67
C ALA A 284 -19.64 3.21 -8.17
N VAL A 285 -19.95 4.49 -8.13
CA VAL A 285 -21.25 5.02 -7.68
C VAL A 285 -22.32 4.69 -8.69
N ALA A 286 -23.46 4.15 -8.25
CA ALA A 286 -24.62 3.95 -9.13
C ALA A 286 -25.20 5.31 -9.56
N ASP A 287 -25.43 5.51 -10.86
CA ASP A 287 -25.99 6.75 -11.38
C ASP A 287 -27.46 6.93 -10.95
N TYR A 288 -28.19 5.83 -10.72
CA TYR A 288 -29.60 5.80 -10.40
C TYR A 288 -29.88 4.95 -9.16
N ARG A 289 -30.92 5.33 -8.41
CA ARG A 289 -31.49 4.55 -7.31
C ARG A 289 -33.00 4.38 -7.50
N PRO A 290 -33.63 3.34 -6.88
CA PRO A 290 -35.08 3.26 -6.84
C PRO A 290 -35.69 4.51 -6.19
N ALA A 291 -36.72 5.07 -6.83
CA ALA A 291 -37.45 6.24 -6.31
C ALA A 291 -38.04 5.96 -4.91
N ILE A 292 -38.45 4.70 -4.68
CA ILE A 292 -38.99 4.23 -3.39
C ILE A 292 -38.38 2.84 -3.11
N ALA A 293 -37.61 2.74 -2.04
CA ALA A 293 -37.16 1.45 -1.52
C ALA A 293 -38.33 0.79 -0.72
N GLN A 294 -38.65 -0.45 -1.05
CA GLN A 294 -39.71 -1.17 -0.37
C GLN A 294 -39.25 -1.68 1.00
N GLY A 295 -40.04 -1.41 2.07
CA GLY A 295 -39.71 -1.85 3.42
C GLY A 295 -39.85 -3.36 3.64
N GLN A 296 -40.44 -4.11 2.71
CA GLN A 296 -40.61 -5.56 2.76
C GLN A 296 -40.17 -6.17 1.41
N LYS A 297 -39.69 -7.42 1.46
CA LYS A 297 -39.34 -8.18 0.25
C LYS A 297 -40.54 -8.26 -0.72
N ILE A 298 -40.35 -7.81 -1.96
CA ILE A 298 -41.34 -7.89 -3.02
C ILE A 298 -41.55 -9.39 -3.35
N LYS A 299 -42.79 -9.87 -3.18
CA LYS A 299 -43.17 -11.28 -3.41
C LYS A 299 -43.74 -11.43 -4.83
N ARG A 300 -43.22 -12.36 -5.61
CA ARG A 300 -43.60 -12.61 -7.00
C ARG A 300 -45.09 -12.87 -7.20
N HIS A 301 -45.73 -13.57 -6.26
CA HIS A 301 -47.16 -13.92 -6.32
C HIS A 301 -48.11 -12.79 -5.92
N ARG A 302 -47.62 -11.61 -5.52
CA ARG A 302 -48.43 -10.42 -5.17
C ARG A 302 -48.38 -9.34 -6.26
N LEU A 303 -47.70 -9.59 -7.38
CA LEU A 303 -47.70 -8.70 -8.51
C LEU A 303 -48.95 -9.00 -9.33
N GLU A 304 -49.73 -7.97 -9.64
CA GLU A 304 -50.91 -8.08 -10.49
C GLU A 304 -50.48 -8.32 -11.94
N GLU A 305 -49.28 -7.85 -12.32
CA GLU A 305 -48.63 -8.09 -13.62
C GLU A 305 -47.38 -8.96 -13.47
N PRO A 306 -46.99 -9.75 -14.50
CA PRO A 306 -45.83 -10.63 -14.43
C PRO A 306 -44.49 -9.87 -14.35
N ASP A 307 -44.47 -8.59 -14.74
CA ASP A 307 -43.28 -7.76 -14.83
C ASP A 307 -43.15 -6.79 -13.65
N LEU A 308 -41.98 -6.76 -13.02
CA LEU A 308 -41.64 -5.77 -12.00
C LEU A 308 -41.07 -4.51 -12.66
N GLN A 309 -41.81 -3.41 -12.59
CA GLN A 309 -41.32 -2.10 -13.01
C GLN A 309 -40.76 -1.32 -11.82
N LEU A 310 -39.57 -0.76 -11.98
CA LEU A 310 -38.92 0.08 -10.99
C LEU A 310 -38.78 1.50 -11.54
N ALA A 311 -39.40 2.46 -10.87
CA ALA A 311 -39.11 3.87 -11.13
C ALA A 311 -37.75 4.20 -10.51
N LEU A 312 -36.86 4.80 -11.32
CA LEU A 312 -35.51 5.19 -10.91
C LEU A 312 -35.42 6.72 -10.87
N VAL A 313 -34.63 7.23 -9.92
CA VAL A 313 -34.22 8.64 -9.82
C VAL A 313 -32.70 8.74 -9.79
N GLU A 314 -32.16 9.86 -10.25
CA GLU A 314 -30.73 10.10 -10.28
C GLU A 314 -30.13 10.19 -8.87
N ASN A 315 -28.95 9.65 -8.70
CA ASN A 315 -28.10 9.85 -7.54
C ASN A 315 -27.31 11.17 -7.65
N PRO A 316 -26.88 11.76 -6.54
CA PRO A 316 -26.05 12.95 -6.58
C PRO A 316 -24.70 12.66 -7.26
N ASP A 317 -24.26 13.58 -8.14
CA ASP A 317 -22.94 13.53 -8.74
C ASP A 317 -21.89 14.02 -7.73
N ILE A 318 -21.27 13.09 -7.00
CA ILE A 318 -20.34 13.39 -5.92
C ILE A 318 -19.14 14.18 -6.42
N ILE A 319 -18.51 13.75 -7.52
CA ILE A 319 -17.32 14.42 -8.05
C ILE A 319 -17.65 15.84 -8.52
N ALA A 320 -18.74 16.03 -9.24
CA ALA A 320 -19.15 17.37 -9.68
C ALA A 320 -19.45 18.29 -8.48
N SER A 321 -20.06 17.76 -7.43
CA SER A 321 -20.34 18.54 -6.22
C SER A 321 -19.08 18.94 -5.46
N VAL A 322 -18.05 18.08 -5.44
CA VAL A 322 -16.74 18.42 -4.86
C VAL A 322 -16.08 19.56 -5.60
N VAL A 323 -16.06 19.51 -6.95
CA VAL A 323 -15.53 20.62 -7.77
C VAL A 323 -16.29 21.91 -7.52
N GLN A 324 -17.63 21.86 -7.50
CA GLN A 324 -18.48 23.04 -7.26
C GLN A 324 -18.29 23.65 -5.87
N SER A 325 -17.84 22.88 -4.90
CA SER A 325 -17.60 23.38 -3.54
C SER A 325 -16.43 24.36 -3.43
N ASP A 326 -15.49 24.30 -4.37
CA ASP A 326 -14.25 25.10 -4.42
C ASP A 326 -13.40 25.01 -3.13
N GLN A 327 -13.57 23.92 -2.37
CA GLN A 327 -12.84 23.70 -1.10
C GLN A 327 -11.59 22.88 -1.26
N VAL A 328 -11.50 22.06 -2.34
CA VAL A 328 -10.44 21.09 -2.57
C VAL A 328 -9.50 21.60 -3.66
N LYS A 329 -8.21 21.51 -3.43
CA LYS A 329 -7.19 22.05 -4.35
C LYS A 329 -6.99 21.21 -5.59
N VAL A 330 -7.04 19.87 -5.45
CA VAL A 330 -6.89 18.93 -6.57
C VAL A 330 -8.02 17.92 -6.53
N VAL A 331 -8.79 17.85 -7.61
CA VAL A 331 -9.91 16.90 -7.77
C VAL A 331 -9.64 15.97 -8.93
N VAL A 332 -9.58 14.67 -8.64
CA VAL A 332 -9.29 13.61 -9.60
C VAL A 332 -10.44 12.63 -9.69
N GLY A 333 -10.88 12.34 -10.90
CA GLY A 333 -11.91 11.35 -11.17
C GLY A 333 -11.34 10.08 -11.79
N PHE A 334 -12.06 8.97 -11.63
CA PHE A 334 -11.85 7.74 -12.39
C PHE A 334 -13.00 7.55 -13.39
N ALA A 335 -12.67 7.00 -14.55
CA ALA A 335 -13.63 6.60 -15.57
C ALA A 335 -13.33 5.19 -16.05
N ALA A 336 -14.37 4.37 -16.14
CA ALA A 336 -14.32 3.05 -16.77
C ALA A 336 -15.11 3.16 -18.08
N GLU A 337 -14.45 3.03 -19.20
CA GLU A 337 -15.03 3.23 -20.53
C GLU A 337 -14.83 1.97 -21.38
N THR A 338 -15.75 1.72 -22.31
CA THR A 338 -15.70 0.55 -23.20
C THR A 338 -15.42 0.93 -24.66
N ASN A 339 -15.68 2.15 -25.05
CA ASN A 339 -15.51 2.68 -26.41
C ASN A 339 -14.98 4.10 -26.36
N ASP A 340 -14.11 4.47 -27.31
CA ASP A 340 -13.52 5.81 -27.45
C ASP A 340 -13.03 6.41 -26.12
N THR A 341 -12.34 5.56 -25.38
CA THR A 341 -11.97 5.70 -23.96
C THR A 341 -11.32 7.05 -23.64
N LEU A 342 -10.35 7.48 -24.46
CA LEU A 342 -9.61 8.72 -24.23
C LEU A 342 -10.46 9.98 -24.53
N ASN A 343 -11.25 9.99 -25.61
CA ASN A 343 -12.06 11.16 -25.95
C ASN A 343 -13.18 11.36 -24.92
N ASN A 344 -13.87 10.28 -24.53
CA ASN A 344 -14.90 10.32 -23.49
C ASN A 344 -14.33 10.85 -22.17
N ALA A 345 -13.12 10.41 -21.79
CA ALA A 345 -12.46 10.86 -20.58
C ALA A 345 -12.06 12.35 -20.65
N ARG A 346 -11.53 12.84 -21.78
CA ARG A 346 -11.24 14.27 -21.99
C ARG A 346 -12.49 15.14 -21.86
N GLU A 347 -13.57 14.75 -22.51
CA GLU A 347 -14.86 15.45 -22.43
C GLU A 347 -15.39 15.44 -20.98
N LYS A 348 -15.34 14.30 -20.30
CA LYS A 348 -15.78 14.17 -18.91
C LYS A 348 -14.95 15.03 -17.97
N ARG A 349 -13.61 15.06 -18.15
CA ARG A 349 -12.72 15.93 -17.40
C ARG A 349 -13.10 17.40 -17.57
N ALA A 350 -13.23 17.86 -18.82
CA ALA A 350 -13.56 19.24 -19.13
C ALA A 350 -14.96 19.64 -18.63
N ARG A 351 -15.97 18.79 -18.87
CA ARG A 351 -17.36 19.04 -18.45
C ARG A 351 -17.51 19.13 -16.93
N LYS A 352 -16.77 18.31 -16.16
CA LYS A 352 -16.83 18.30 -14.70
C LYS A 352 -15.83 19.24 -14.04
N GLY A 353 -14.92 19.85 -14.79
CA GLY A 353 -13.89 20.75 -14.27
C GLY A 353 -12.84 20.06 -13.41
N LEU A 354 -12.49 18.80 -13.75
CA LEU A 354 -11.50 18.02 -12.99
C LEU A 354 -10.07 18.45 -13.33
N ASP A 355 -9.19 18.42 -12.35
CA ASP A 355 -7.75 18.65 -12.56
C ASP A 355 -7.13 17.51 -13.35
N ALA A 356 -7.52 16.29 -13.02
CA ALA A 356 -7.12 15.11 -13.75
C ALA A 356 -8.24 14.05 -13.77
N ILE A 357 -8.17 13.16 -14.77
CA ILE A 357 -9.02 11.98 -14.84
C ILE A 357 -8.13 10.75 -15.16
N VAL A 358 -8.37 9.68 -14.46
CA VAL A 358 -7.76 8.37 -14.73
C VAL A 358 -8.79 7.53 -15.46
N VAL A 359 -8.46 7.05 -16.64
CA VAL A 359 -9.36 6.24 -17.44
C VAL A 359 -8.79 4.84 -17.61
N ASN A 360 -9.63 3.82 -17.42
CA ASN A 360 -9.31 2.44 -17.73
C ASN A 360 -10.25 1.91 -18.82
N ASP A 361 -9.68 1.13 -19.74
CA ASP A 361 -10.43 0.35 -20.70
C ASP A 361 -10.91 -0.95 -20.01
N VAL A 362 -12.21 -1.10 -19.87
CA VAL A 362 -12.84 -2.28 -19.25
C VAL A 362 -13.40 -3.26 -20.28
N SER A 363 -13.10 -3.07 -21.57
CA SER A 363 -13.48 -4.02 -22.64
C SER A 363 -12.71 -5.33 -22.54
N ASP A 364 -11.48 -5.32 -22.01
CA ASP A 364 -10.69 -6.51 -21.72
C ASP A 364 -11.02 -7.08 -20.34
N GLN A 365 -11.68 -8.23 -20.30
CA GLN A 365 -12.07 -8.91 -19.05
C GLN A 365 -10.89 -9.50 -18.25
N SER A 366 -9.70 -9.61 -18.83
CA SER A 366 -8.49 -10.10 -18.15
C SER A 366 -7.89 -9.03 -17.22
N ILE A 367 -8.22 -7.75 -17.42
CA ILE A 367 -7.83 -6.59 -16.63
C ILE A 367 -9.09 -5.86 -16.16
N GLY A 368 -9.03 -5.16 -15.03
CA GLY A 368 -10.16 -4.34 -14.55
C GLY A 368 -10.69 -4.73 -13.17
N PHE A 369 -12.03 -4.81 -13.00
CA PHE A 369 -12.65 -4.75 -11.65
C PHE A 369 -12.18 -5.81 -10.65
N ASN A 370 -12.04 -7.06 -11.07
CA ASN A 370 -11.67 -8.19 -10.18
C ASN A 370 -10.23 -8.68 -10.38
N SER A 371 -9.46 -8.06 -11.29
CA SER A 371 -8.05 -8.39 -11.52
C SER A 371 -7.15 -7.66 -10.52
N ALA A 372 -6.01 -8.27 -10.18
CA ALA A 372 -4.94 -7.59 -9.45
C ALA A 372 -4.26 -6.51 -10.32
N ASN A 373 -4.29 -6.68 -11.66
CA ASN A 373 -3.73 -5.75 -12.63
C ASN A 373 -4.81 -4.83 -13.20
N ASN A 374 -4.38 -3.69 -13.72
CA ASN A 374 -5.19 -2.74 -14.47
C ASN A 374 -4.34 -2.07 -15.56
N ALA A 375 -4.98 -1.46 -16.56
CA ALA A 375 -4.34 -0.60 -17.54
C ALA A 375 -5.06 0.74 -17.52
N VAL A 376 -4.33 1.82 -17.25
CA VAL A 376 -4.94 3.15 -17.10
C VAL A 376 -4.10 4.23 -17.76
N THR A 377 -4.78 5.27 -18.23
CA THR A 377 -4.17 6.51 -18.71
C THR A 377 -4.61 7.65 -17.80
N LEU A 378 -3.68 8.44 -17.30
CA LEU A 378 -3.91 9.69 -16.59
C LEU A 378 -3.98 10.84 -17.62
N ILE A 379 -5.05 11.61 -17.59
CA ILE A 379 -5.25 12.79 -18.45
C ILE A 379 -5.36 14.03 -17.56
N HIS A 380 -4.49 15.03 -17.79
CA HIS A 380 -4.50 16.30 -17.09
C HIS A 380 -4.29 17.48 -18.07
N GLU A 381 -4.22 18.71 -17.58
CA GLU A 381 -4.11 19.90 -18.44
C GLU A 381 -2.86 19.88 -19.35
N HIS A 382 -1.74 19.35 -18.85
CA HIS A 382 -0.45 19.39 -19.54
C HIS A 382 -0.16 18.15 -20.40
N GLY A 383 -1.09 17.19 -20.49
CA GLY A 383 -0.90 15.99 -21.31
C GLY A 383 -1.56 14.73 -20.79
N GLU A 384 -1.07 13.62 -21.33
CA GLU A 384 -1.56 12.27 -21.05
C GLU A 384 -0.38 11.36 -20.72
N ILE A 385 -0.58 10.49 -19.76
CA ILE A 385 0.44 9.54 -19.29
C ILE A 385 -0.21 8.16 -19.28
N ASP A 386 0.26 7.29 -20.15
CA ASP A 386 -0.15 5.89 -20.17
C ASP A 386 0.72 5.10 -19.20
N PHE A 387 0.11 4.47 -18.20
CA PHE A 387 0.81 3.62 -17.24
C PHE A 387 0.95 2.17 -17.72
N GLY A 388 0.31 1.81 -18.85
CA GLY A 388 0.29 0.44 -19.34
C GLY A 388 -0.43 -0.53 -18.42
N THR A 389 -0.25 -1.83 -18.68
CA THR A 389 -0.83 -2.90 -17.83
C THR A 389 0.12 -3.23 -16.69
N GLN A 390 -0.30 -2.93 -15.46
CA GLN A 390 0.51 -3.09 -14.25
C GLN A 390 -0.35 -3.52 -13.06
N PRO A 391 0.26 -4.00 -11.94
CA PRO A 391 -0.42 -4.17 -10.67
C PRO A 391 -1.08 -2.86 -10.20
N LYS A 392 -2.29 -2.95 -9.64
CA LYS A 392 -3.02 -1.78 -9.13
C LYS A 392 -2.24 -0.97 -8.09
N THR A 393 -1.37 -1.62 -7.33
CA THR A 393 -0.48 -0.99 -6.36
C THR A 393 0.57 -0.11 -7.05
N GLU A 394 1.15 -0.57 -8.15
CA GLU A 394 2.15 0.20 -8.90
C GLU A 394 1.52 1.39 -9.62
N ILE A 395 0.35 1.18 -10.25
CA ILE A 395 -0.46 2.28 -10.80
C ILE A 395 -0.76 3.34 -9.73
N ALA A 396 -1.11 2.91 -8.52
CA ALA A 396 -1.41 3.81 -7.42
C ALA A 396 -0.18 4.63 -6.98
N ASN A 397 1.01 4.02 -6.91
CA ASN A 397 2.25 4.71 -6.58
C ASN A 397 2.58 5.78 -7.62
N GLN A 398 2.53 5.43 -8.92
CA GLN A 398 2.77 6.36 -10.02
C GLN A 398 1.74 7.49 -10.03
N LEU A 399 0.46 7.15 -9.84
CA LEU A 399 -0.61 8.15 -9.76
C LEU A 399 -0.35 9.15 -8.62
N VAL A 400 -0.08 8.69 -7.42
CA VAL A 400 0.20 9.56 -6.25
C VAL A 400 1.42 10.45 -6.49
N HIS A 401 2.44 9.94 -7.19
CA HIS A 401 3.58 10.76 -7.59
C HIS A 401 3.15 11.95 -8.49
N HIS A 402 2.31 11.71 -9.51
CA HIS A 402 1.79 12.77 -10.38
C HIS A 402 0.83 13.71 -9.65
N LEU A 403 -0.02 13.20 -8.77
CA LEU A 403 -0.91 14.04 -7.94
C LEU A 403 -0.14 14.96 -7.02
N THR A 404 0.99 14.50 -6.49
CA THR A 404 1.90 15.33 -5.70
C THR A 404 2.44 16.52 -6.51
N ALA A 405 2.83 16.30 -7.76
CA ALA A 405 3.30 17.35 -8.65
C ALA A 405 2.19 18.36 -8.95
N LEU A 406 0.98 17.90 -9.30
CA LEU A 406 -0.19 18.76 -9.54
C LEU A 406 -0.55 19.59 -8.30
N PHE A 407 -0.50 18.98 -7.11
CA PHE A 407 -0.79 19.67 -5.87
C PHE A 407 0.23 20.77 -5.58
N LYS A 408 1.53 20.47 -5.68
CA LYS A 408 2.61 21.45 -5.49
C LYS A 408 2.49 22.64 -6.44
N GLU A 409 2.17 22.37 -7.70
CA GLU A 409 1.93 23.42 -8.71
C GLU A 409 0.78 24.34 -8.27
N LYS A 410 -0.36 23.76 -7.85
CA LYS A 410 -1.54 24.55 -7.42
C LYS A 410 -1.31 25.41 -6.17
N ILE A 411 -0.45 24.97 -5.25
CA ILE A 411 -0.12 25.75 -4.05
C ILE A 411 1.10 26.67 -4.25
N GLY A 412 1.64 26.74 -5.48
CA GLY A 412 2.75 27.62 -5.83
C GLY A 412 4.12 27.19 -5.32
N LEU A 413 4.29 25.94 -4.91
CA LEU A 413 5.58 25.36 -4.54
C LEU A 413 6.27 24.87 -5.83
N LYS A 414 7.43 25.45 -6.16
CA LYS A 414 8.27 24.95 -7.26
C LYS A 414 8.87 23.58 -6.90
N ASN A 415 8.87 22.66 -7.87
CA ASN A 415 9.55 21.36 -7.80
C ASN A 415 11.03 21.50 -7.54
#